data_9742d4550f124e82a61838c6079c530c
#
_entry.id   9742d4550f124e82a61838c6079c530c
#
_cell.length_a   1.000
_cell.length_b   1.000
_cell.length_c   1.000
_cell.angle_alpha   90.00
_cell.angle_beta   90.00
_cell.angle_gamma   90.00
#
_symmetry.space_group_name_H-M   'P 1'
#
loop_
_entity.id
_entity.type
_entity.pdbx_description
1 polymer ?
#
loop_
_entity_poly.entity_id
_entity_poly.type
_entity_poly.pdbx_seq_one_letter_code
_entity_poly.pdbx_strand_id
1 'polypeptide(L)'
;STVHPEYSVLDDCAFKSSHREGLRNLGFTAVHLSPSKGIFRGKGAVSLTGEASPNELIQSNEGLQHIVFTSRDGKANEFPKSLMGVISAIRQTLLEAQDFTRNPSQNTSQVYNPSLKALEPVIGGKTRVLIEPGSVLMASRASSLMEVFGVRYGIIATGQEWRRPDLIKQIEAPMIVPVNFPEIPKLPEDDDWEAVSLDLLRNWDWAPETPALLASQGQQLALTLYSLNDQKKFREKLKQAIDRGLPKQTAIAALTTVPAELCGLSESMGTLVTGKLANFTIVKGEDYFTPKNPIESTWVQGRRYPNNQFESDRDKNSTDENKKKDINTEYSKRFARSPLEDHPSKQRPDTLLIKNATLWTSSFMWILERGDLLIQH
;
A
#
# COMPACT_ATOMS: atom_id res chain seq x y z
N SER A 1 10.51 17.46 -16.27
CA SER A 1 11.17 16.18 -15.97
C SER A 1 10.30 15.36 -15.03
N THR A 2 10.31 14.05 -15.21
CA THR A 2 9.55 13.10 -14.38
C THR A 2 10.45 12.28 -13.44
N VAL A 3 11.76 12.60 -13.44
CA VAL A 3 12.79 11.92 -12.64
C VAL A 3 13.40 12.93 -11.69
N HIS A 4 13.05 12.86 -10.39
CA HIS A 4 13.47 13.78 -9.35
C HIS A 4 13.87 13.03 -8.07
N PRO A 5 14.84 12.12 -8.10
CA PRO A 5 15.24 11.38 -6.91
C PRO A 5 15.88 12.26 -5.83
N GLU A 6 16.38 13.45 -6.19
CA GLU A 6 16.95 14.47 -5.31
C GLU A 6 15.91 15.23 -4.49
N TYR A 7 14.66 15.28 -4.99
CA TYR A 7 13.58 16.01 -4.30
C TYR A 7 13.29 15.41 -2.92
N SER A 8 13.02 16.26 -1.94
CA SER A 8 12.57 15.88 -0.61
C SER A 8 11.14 16.35 -0.36
N VAL A 9 10.29 15.47 0.21
CA VAL A 9 8.95 15.87 0.60
C VAL A 9 8.95 17.05 1.59
N LEU A 10 10.04 17.25 2.32
CA LEU A 10 10.18 18.34 3.28
C LEU A 10 10.35 19.72 2.64
N ASP A 11 10.75 19.77 1.34
CA ASP A 11 10.96 21.03 0.63
C ASP A 11 9.62 21.77 0.41
N ASP A 12 8.52 21.04 0.24
CA ASP A 12 7.19 21.59 -0.07
C ASP A 12 6.11 21.23 0.95
N CYS A 13 6.42 20.37 1.93
CA CYS A 13 5.40 19.81 2.83
C CYS A 13 5.11 20.72 4.02
N ALA A 14 3.99 21.43 3.97
CA ALA A 14 3.39 22.03 5.15
C ALA A 14 2.51 20.99 5.89
N PHE A 15 3.10 20.18 6.77
CA PHE A 15 2.33 19.26 7.62
C PHE A 15 1.59 20.05 8.72
N LYS A 16 0.39 20.52 8.37
CA LYS A 16 -0.42 21.43 9.21
C LYS A 16 -0.84 20.77 10.53
N SER A 17 -0.98 21.59 11.59
CA SER A 17 -1.44 21.14 12.91
C SER A 17 -2.79 20.41 12.84
N SER A 18 -3.75 20.90 12.05
CA SER A 18 -5.06 20.25 11.89
C SER A 18 -4.97 18.82 11.29
N HIS A 19 -4.03 18.58 10.37
CA HIS A 19 -3.80 17.25 9.84
C HIS A 19 -3.16 16.33 10.90
N ARG A 20 -2.20 16.85 11.68
CA ARG A 20 -1.57 16.11 12.78
C ARG A 20 -2.59 15.73 13.85
N GLU A 21 -3.49 16.67 14.21
CA GLU A 21 -4.59 16.42 15.15
C GLU A 21 -5.53 15.33 14.64
N GLY A 22 -5.94 15.40 13.37
CA GLY A 22 -6.77 14.36 12.76
C GLY A 22 -6.14 12.97 12.86
N LEU A 23 -4.85 12.86 12.63
CA LEU A 23 -4.11 11.60 12.74
C LEU A 23 -3.95 11.12 14.20
N ARG A 24 -3.70 12.02 15.14
CA ARG A 24 -3.70 11.70 16.58
C ARG A 24 -5.05 11.18 17.06
N ASN A 25 -6.14 11.76 16.57
CA ASN A 25 -7.49 11.29 16.90
C ASN A 25 -7.77 9.87 16.38
N LEU A 26 -7.01 9.41 15.37
CA LEU A 26 -7.00 8.03 14.90
C LEU A 26 -5.96 7.15 15.61
N GLY A 27 -5.15 7.71 16.51
CA GLY A 27 -4.14 6.99 17.28
C GLY A 27 -2.75 6.95 16.63
N PHE A 28 -2.50 7.67 15.54
CA PHE A 28 -1.18 7.71 14.93
C PHE A 28 -0.24 8.67 15.66
N THR A 29 0.89 8.16 16.11
CA THR A 29 1.94 8.94 16.79
C THR A 29 3.01 9.45 15.82
N ALA A 30 3.22 8.73 14.73
CA ALA A 30 4.14 9.05 13.66
C ALA A 30 3.55 8.67 12.30
N VAL A 31 3.97 9.33 11.25
CA VAL A 31 3.54 9.06 9.88
C VAL A 31 4.71 9.22 8.91
N HIS A 32 4.69 8.41 7.86
CA HIS A 32 5.57 8.58 6.73
C HIS A 32 4.91 9.51 5.70
N LEU A 33 5.58 10.60 5.39
CA LEU A 33 5.19 11.56 4.37
C LEU A 33 5.82 11.16 3.05
N SER A 34 5.04 11.09 1.97
CA SER A 34 5.51 10.68 0.65
C SER A 34 5.34 11.79 -0.38
N PRO A 35 6.31 11.98 -1.28
CA PRO A 35 6.18 12.89 -2.41
C PRO A 35 5.19 12.32 -3.44
N SER A 36 4.52 13.20 -4.22
CA SER A 36 3.38 12.82 -5.06
C SER A 36 3.60 12.95 -6.55
N LYS A 37 4.70 13.59 -7.02
CA LYS A 37 4.88 13.93 -8.44
C LYS A 37 6.03 13.17 -9.08
N GLY A 38 5.86 12.76 -10.33
CA GLY A 38 6.90 12.12 -11.14
C GLY A 38 6.95 10.61 -11.07
N ILE A 39 7.90 10.00 -11.78
CA ILE A 39 8.24 8.57 -11.76
C ILE A 39 9.18 8.29 -10.59
N PHE A 40 10.35 8.95 -10.55
CA PHE A 40 11.14 9.09 -9.34
C PHE A 40 10.61 10.32 -8.61
N ARG A 41 9.83 10.08 -7.58
CA ARG A 41 9.16 11.14 -6.82
C ARG A 41 10.06 11.82 -5.80
N GLY A 42 11.18 11.17 -5.45
CA GLY A 42 12.11 11.69 -4.46
C GLY A 42 11.99 10.98 -3.10
N LYS A 43 12.50 11.63 -2.08
CA LYS A 43 12.62 11.09 -0.72
C LYS A 43 11.40 11.45 0.12
N GLY A 44 10.85 10.44 0.80
CA GLY A 44 9.88 10.65 1.87
C GLY A 44 10.56 11.07 3.18
N ALA A 45 9.76 11.35 4.20
CA ALA A 45 10.24 11.65 5.55
C ALA A 45 9.30 11.07 6.60
N VAL A 46 9.81 10.78 7.79
CA VAL A 46 8.96 10.39 8.92
C VAL A 46 8.80 11.59 9.85
N SER A 47 7.56 11.95 10.12
CA SER A 47 7.20 13.03 11.04
C SER A 47 6.34 12.49 12.17
N LEU A 48 6.59 12.99 13.37
CA LEU A 48 5.70 12.81 14.51
C LEU A 48 4.44 13.67 14.35
N THR A 49 3.36 13.25 14.98
CA THR A 49 2.07 13.95 14.96
C THR A 49 1.93 14.96 16.09
N GLY A 50 2.96 15.16 16.94
CA GLY A 50 2.96 16.10 18.04
C GLY A 50 2.86 17.58 17.64
N GLU A 51 2.75 18.45 18.64
CA GLU A 51 2.80 19.90 18.47
C GLU A 51 4.18 20.41 18.93
N ALA A 52 5.06 20.59 17.98
CA ALA A 52 6.42 21.13 18.18
C ALA A 52 6.88 21.81 16.88
N SER A 53 8.09 22.34 16.89
CA SER A 53 8.70 22.88 15.66
C SER A 53 8.88 21.77 14.61
N PRO A 54 8.83 22.07 13.30
CA PRO A 54 9.00 21.06 12.27
C PRO A 54 10.28 20.22 12.44
N ASN A 55 11.39 20.84 12.85
CA ASN A 55 12.66 20.14 13.03
C ASN A 55 12.64 19.13 14.19
N GLU A 56 11.86 19.38 15.22
CA GLU A 56 11.68 18.45 16.35
C GLU A 56 10.76 17.28 16.00
N LEU A 57 9.85 17.48 15.06
CA LEU A 57 8.89 16.45 14.64
C LEU A 57 9.48 15.49 13.62
N ILE A 58 10.45 15.93 12.80
CA ILE A 58 11.06 15.08 11.78
C ILE A 58 12.01 14.09 12.44
N GLN A 59 11.76 12.80 12.27
CA GLN A 59 12.57 11.72 12.83
C GLN A 59 13.57 11.14 11.82
N SER A 60 13.26 11.23 10.54
CA SER A 60 14.16 10.82 9.46
C SER A 60 13.92 11.70 8.24
N ASN A 61 15.00 12.33 7.77
CA ASN A 61 15.06 13.07 6.51
C ASN A 61 15.73 12.25 5.40
N GLU A 62 16.36 11.12 5.73
CA GLU A 62 16.89 10.13 4.78
C GLU A 62 15.84 9.06 4.50
N GLY A 63 14.60 9.51 4.24
CA GLY A 63 13.46 8.63 4.07
C GLY A 63 13.55 7.73 2.86
N LEU A 64 12.52 6.90 2.71
CA LEU A 64 12.38 5.97 1.60
C LEU A 64 12.34 6.72 0.27
N GLN A 65 13.01 6.19 -0.75
CA GLN A 65 12.93 6.71 -2.12
C GLN A 65 11.64 6.21 -2.78
N HIS A 66 10.87 7.08 -3.40
CA HIS A 66 9.60 6.72 -4.04
C HIS A 66 9.72 6.59 -5.55
N ILE A 67 9.23 5.45 -6.10
CA ILE A 67 9.15 5.18 -7.53
C ILE A 67 7.73 4.73 -7.88
N VAL A 68 7.21 5.23 -9.00
CA VAL A 68 5.87 4.92 -9.48
C VAL A 68 5.92 4.37 -10.89
N PHE A 69 5.15 3.31 -11.14
CA PHE A 69 5.06 2.64 -12.43
C PHE A 69 3.88 3.17 -13.29
N THR A 70 3.48 4.41 -13.07
CA THR A 70 2.43 5.04 -13.87
C THR A 70 2.92 6.36 -14.45
N SER A 71 2.41 6.71 -15.63
CA SER A 71 2.69 7.99 -16.30
C SER A 71 1.59 9.04 -16.05
N ARG A 72 0.68 8.79 -15.08
CA ARG A 72 -0.57 9.56 -14.94
C ARG A 72 -0.42 10.98 -14.39
N ASP A 73 0.72 11.30 -13.79
CA ASP A 73 0.93 12.63 -13.16
C ASP A 73 1.50 13.67 -14.13
N GLY A 74 1.76 13.27 -15.39
CA GLY A 74 2.33 14.14 -16.41
C GLY A 74 1.28 15.01 -17.09
N LYS A 75 1.64 16.27 -17.34
CA LYS A 75 0.91 17.12 -18.27
C LYS A 75 0.89 16.44 -19.65
N ALA A 76 -0.09 16.76 -20.49
CA ALA A 76 -0.31 16.13 -21.79
C ALA A 76 0.96 16.00 -22.69
N ASN A 77 1.99 16.80 -22.44
CA ASN A 77 3.25 16.85 -23.19
C ASN A 77 4.46 16.25 -22.46
N GLU A 78 4.31 15.64 -21.26
CA GLU A 78 5.43 15.04 -20.56
C GLU A 78 5.65 13.58 -21.00
N PHE A 79 6.91 13.18 -21.12
CA PHE A 79 7.33 11.81 -21.39
C PHE A 79 7.88 11.18 -20.12
N PRO A 80 7.74 9.82 -19.97
CA PRO A 80 7.13 8.84 -20.90
C PRO A 80 5.60 8.80 -20.80
N LYS A 81 4.93 8.53 -21.95
CA LYS A 81 3.45 8.40 -22.03
C LYS A 81 2.96 6.96 -21.97
N SER A 82 3.86 6.01 -21.98
CA SER A 82 3.53 4.58 -21.96
C SER A 82 4.21 3.87 -20.79
N LEU A 83 3.62 2.77 -20.32
CA LEU A 83 4.19 1.94 -19.27
C LEU A 83 5.58 1.41 -19.65
N MET A 84 5.79 1.03 -20.92
CA MET A 84 7.09 0.58 -21.40
C MET A 84 8.14 1.70 -21.29
N GLY A 85 7.76 2.93 -21.62
CA GLY A 85 8.63 4.10 -21.44
C GLY A 85 8.92 4.39 -19.97
N VAL A 86 7.96 4.20 -19.05
CA VAL A 86 8.17 4.32 -17.59
C VAL A 86 9.20 3.29 -17.11
N ILE A 87 9.04 2.03 -17.48
CA ILE A 87 9.97 0.95 -17.10
C ILE A 87 11.38 1.23 -17.68
N SER A 88 11.44 1.68 -18.93
CA SER A 88 12.73 2.05 -19.57
C SER A 88 13.41 3.22 -18.86
N ALA A 89 12.66 4.24 -18.47
CA ALA A 89 13.18 5.37 -17.72
C ALA A 89 13.70 4.95 -16.33
N ILE A 90 12.96 4.10 -15.61
CA ILE A 90 13.41 3.58 -14.31
C ILE A 90 14.70 2.78 -14.49
N ARG A 91 14.73 1.86 -15.46
CA ARG A 91 15.90 1.03 -15.74
C ARG A 91 17.12 1.86 -16.12
N GLN A 92 16.96 2.84 -17.01
CA GLN A 92 18.03 3.72 -17.43
C GLN A 92 18.59 4.53 -16.27
N THR A 93 17.72 5.14 -15.45
CA THR A 93 18.13 5.92 -14.29
C THR A 93 18.91 5.08 -13.27
N LEU A 94 18.50 3.83 -13.02
CA LEU A 94 19.20 2.93 -12.11
C LEU A 94 20.54 2.47 -12.68
N LEU A 95 20.66 2.22 -14.00
CA LEU A 95 21.92 1.91 -14.67
C LEU A 95 22.90 3.06 -14.56
N GLU A 96 22.45 4.28 -14.84
CA GLU A 96 23.26 5.49 -14.71
C GLU A 96 23.71 5.74 -13.28
N ALA A 97 22.84 5.50 -12.28
CA ALA A 97 23.18 5.60 -10.87
C ALA A 97 24.23 4.54 -10.45
N GLN A 98 24.13 3.30 -10.97
CA GLN A 98 25.15 2.27 -10.74
C GLN A 98 26.50 2.65 -11.35
N ASP A 99 26.52 3.16 -12.58
CA ASP A 99 27.74 3.59 -13.23
C ASP A 99 28.37 4.79 -12.48
N PHE A 100 27.54 5.77 -12.11
CA PHE A 100 27.96 6.93 -11.32
C PHE A 100 28.59 6.51 -9.99
N THR A 101 28.04 5.51 -9.31
CA THR A 101 28.55 5.03 -8.02
C THR A 101 29.84 4.22 -8.18
N ARG A 102 30.00 3.45 -9.28
CA ARG A 102 31.19 2.60 -9.55
C ARG A 102 32.39 3.38 -10.02
N ASN A 103 32.20 4.50 -10.69
CA ASN A 103 33.25 5.28 -11.35
C ASN A 103 33.40 6.71 -10.78
N PRO A 104 33.70 6.88 -9.48
CA PRO A 104 33.76 8.19 -8.85
C PRO A 104 34.88 9.09 -9.42
N SER A 105 35.95 8.51 -9.98
CA SER A 105 37.07 9.24 -10.58
C SER A 105 36.71 9.88 -11.93
N GLN A 106 35.74 9.34 -12.65
CA GLN A 106 35.24 9.95 -13.88
C GLN A 106 34.28 11.11 -13.58
N ASN A 107 33.68 11.14 -12.40
CA ASN A 107 32.72 12.16 -11.98
C ASN A 107 33.37 13.49 -11.61
N THR A 108 34.68 13.54 -11.41
CA THR A 108 35.43 14.80 -11.17
C THR A 108 35.54 15.72 -12.38
N SER A 109 35.37 15.17 -13.60
CA SER A 109 35.31 15.90 -14.86
C SER A 109 33.90 16.02 -15.43
N GLN A 110 32.90 15.36 -14.86
CA GLN A 110 31.51 15.45 -15.27
C GLN A 110 30.76 16.55 -14.52
N VAL A 111 29.78 17.14 -15.17
CA VAL A 111 28.85 18.10 -14.55
C VAL A 111 28.16 17.41 -13.36
N TYR A 112 28.20 18.07 -12.20
CA TYR A 112 27.51 17.58 -10.98
C TYR A 112 26.05 17.25 -11.29
N ASN A 113 25.66 15.98 -11.02
CA ASN A 113 24.30 15.49 -11.23
C ASN A 113 23.65 15.16 -9.87
N PRO A 114 22.80 16.06 -9.33
CA PRO A 114 22.17 15.87 -8.03
C PRO A 114 21.23 14.66 -8.00
N SER A 115 20.59 14.33 -9.12
CA SER A 115 19.69 13.20 -9.23
C SER A 115 20.41 11.87 -9.06
N LEU A 116 21.54 11.67 -9.74
CA LEU A 116 22.34 10.45 -9.60
C LEU A 116 22.99 10.37 -8.22
N LYS A 117 23.46 11.51 -7.68
CA LYS A 117 23.99 11.58 -6.31
C LYS A 117 22.98 11.15 -5.26
N ALA A 118 21.71 11.54 -5.42
CA ALA A 118 20.63 11.17 -4.51
C ALA A 118 20.32 9.66 -4.53
N LEU A 119 20.69 8.94 -5.58
CA LEU A 119 20.49 7.50 -5.72
C LEU A 119 21.65 6.65 -5.19
N GLU A 120 22.82 7.22 -4.86
CA GLU A 120 23.94 6.47 -4.30
C GLU A 120 23.55 5.62 -3.05
N PRO A 121 22.78 6.14 -2.06
CA PRO A 121 22.37 5.35 -0.92
C PRO A 121 21.40 4.20 -1.31
N VAL A 122 20.63 4.37 -2.39
CA VAL A 122 19.73 3.33 -2.93
C VAL A 122 20.56 2.20 -3.55
N ILE A 123 21.51 2.54 -4.43
CA ILE A 123 22.41 1.57 -5.06
C ILE A 123 23.29 0.87 -4.03
N GLY A 124 23.73 1.60 -2.99
CA GLY A 124 24.50 1.05 -1.88
C GLY A 124 23.69 0.25 -0.85
N GLY A 125 22.38 0.04 -1.06
CA GLY A 125 21.50 -0.73 -0.19
C GLY A 125 21.18 -0.09 1.16
N LYS A 126 21.55 1.18 1.37
CA LYS A 126 21.27 1.92 2.62
C LYS A 126 19.84 2.44 2.65
N THR A 127 19.35 2.98 1.54
CA THR A 127 17.98 3.50 1.39
C THR A 127 17.12 2.51 0.63
N ARG A 128 15.94 2.20 1.18
CA ARG A 128 14.94 1.35 0.54
C ARG A 128 14.10 2.16 -0.44
N VAL A 129 13.68 1.52 -1.54
CA VAL A 129 12.74 2.09 -2.50
C VAL A 129 11.32 1.63 -2.16
N LEU A 130 10.37 2.55 -2.09
CA LEU A 130 8.94 2.24 -2.10
C LEU A 130 8.41 2.36 -3.52
N ILE A 131 7.76 1.30 -3.98
CA ILE A 131 7.24 1.21 -5.34
C ILE A 131 5.73 1.21 -5.33
N GLU A 132 5.13 2.11 -6.10
CA GLU A 132 3.70 2.14 -6.41
C GLU A 132 3.50 1.55 -7.82
N PRO A 133 3.15 0.25 -7.92
CA PRO A 133 3.15 -0.45 -9.21
C PRO A 133 1.91 -0.17 -10.08
N GLY A 134 0.79 0.25 -9.46
CA GLY A 134 -0.47 0.53 -10.15
C GLY A 134 -1.30 -0.71 -10.52
N SER A 135 -0.72 -1.91 -10.53
CA SER A 135 -1.45 -3.17 -10.69
C SER A 135 -0.65 -4.35 -10.14
N VAL A 136 -1.34 -5.47 -9.86
CA VAL A 136 -0.70 -6.69 -9.36
C VAL A 136 0.33 -7.28 -10.33
N LEU A 137 0.08 -7.19 -11.65
CA LEU A 137 1.05 -7.62 -12.66
C LEU A 137 2.30 -6.73 -12.67
N MET A 138 2.12 -5.43 -12.46
CA MET A 138 3.23 -4.50 -12.36
C MET A 138 4.00 -4.67 -11.05
N ALA A 139 3.36 -5.11 -9.96
CA ALA A 139 4.05 -5.44 -8.72
C ALA A 139 5.08 -6.55 -8.94
N SER A 140 4.70 -7.63 -9.62
CA SER A 140 5.64 -8.72 -9.98
C SER A 140 6.78 -8.24 -10.89
N ARG A 141 6.49 -7.41 -11.90
CA ARG A 141 7.52 -6.85 -12.79
C ARG A 141 8.46 -5.88 -12.08
N ALA A 142 7.91 -5.08 -11.17
CA ALA A 142 8.70 -4.16 -10.35
C ALA A 142 9.66 -4.92 -9.42
N SER A 143 9.18 -6.01 -8.79
CA SER A 143 10.00 -6.93 -8.00
C SER A 143 11.19 -7.44 -8.82
N SER A 144 10.92 -8.07 -9.96
CA SER A 144 11.98 -8.58 -10.84
C SER A 144 12.96 -7.49 -11.29
N LEU A 145 12.47 -6.28 -11.55
CA LEU A 145 13.36 -5.18 -11.92
C LEU A 145 14.28 -4.77 -10.77
N MET A 146 13.76 -4.63 -9.54
CA MET A 146 14.59 -4.27 -8.39
C MET A 146 15.61 -5.34 -8.03
N GLU A 147 15.25 -6.61 -8.17
CA GLU A 147 16.15 -7.75 -7.97
C GLU A 147 17.35 -7.73 -8.92
N VAL A 148 17.13 -7.42 -10.22
CA VAL A 148 18.21 -7.24 -11.20
C VAL A 148 19.23 -6.20 -10.76
N PHE A 149 18.78 -5.13 -10.09
CA PHE A 149 19.67 -4.06 -9.60
C PHE A 149 20.20 -4.29 -8.19
N GLY A 150 19.75 -5.33 -7.48
CA GLY A 150 20.11 -5.58 -6.09
C GLY A 150 19.64 -4.49 -5.11
N VAL A 151 18.58 -3.77 -5.47
CA VAL A 151 18.05 -2.64 -4.68
C VAL A 151 17.08 -3.17 -3.63
N ARG A 152 17.19 -2.70 -2.39
CA ARG A 152 16.20 -2.98 -1.34
C ARG A 152 14.91 -2.21 -1.62
N TYR A 153 13.78 -2.92 -1.63
CA TYR A 153 12.50 -2.30 -1.98
C TYR A 153 11.36 -2.77 -1.07
N GLY A 154 10.23 -2.10 -1.17
CA GLY A 154 8.92 -2.47 -0.66
C GLY A 154 7.87 -2.06 -1.67
N ILE A 155 6.72 -2.72 -1.67
CA ILE A 155 5.66 -2.51 -2.65
C ILE A 155 4.42 -1.97 -1.97
N ILE A 156 3.86 -0.88 -2.51
CA ILE A 156 2.55 -0.40 -2.12
C ILE A 156 1.51 -1.25 -2.85
N ALA A 157 0.74 -2.01 -2.08
CA ALA A 157 -0.29 -2.89 -2.61
C ALA A 157 -1.42 -2.09 -3.29
N THR A 158 -2.02 -2.71 -4.29
CA THR A 158 -3.04 -2.09 -5.15
C THR A 158 -4.46 -2.34 -4.66
N GLY A 159 -4.63 -3.25 -3.67
CA GLY A 159 -5.93 -3.75 -3.20
C GLY A 159 -6.52 -4.84 -4.13
N GLN A 160 -5.76 -5.30 -5.13
CA GLN A 160 -6.19 -6.32 -6.09
C GLN A 160 -5.29 -7.57 -6.07
N GLU A 161 -4.48 -7.74 -5.05
CA GLU A 161 -3.55 -8.86 -4.88
C GLU A 161 -4.28 -10.20 -4.81
N TRP A 162 -5.53 -10.20 -4.35
CA TRP A 162 -6.42 -11.35 -4.36
C TRP A 162 -6.65 -11.94 -5.76
N ARG A 163 -6.46 -11.15 -6.84
CA ARG A 163 -6.62 -11.63 -8.22
C ARG A 163 -5.51 -12.58 -8.67
N ARG A 164 -4.31 -12.41 -8.14
CA ARG A 164 -3.11 -13.16 -8.54
C ARG A 164 -2.23 -13.46 -7.33
N PRO A 165 -2.74 -14.24 -6.36
CA PRO A 165 -1.97 -14.63 -5.18
C PRO A 165 -0.70 -15.43 -5.53
N ASP A 166 -0.69 -16.13 -6.67
CA ASP A 166 0.45 -16.86 -7.20
C ASP A 166 1.64 -15.95 -7.54
N LEU A 167 1.38 -14.77 -8.09
CA LEU A 167 2.42 -13.80 -8.40
C LEU A 167 2.94 -13.10 -7.15
N ILE A 168 2.02 -12.75 -6.24
CA ILE A 168 2.39 -12.05 -5.01
C ILE A 168 3.24 -12.92 -4.10
N LYS A 169 2.96 -14.21 -4.03
CA LYS A 169 3.78 -15.17 -3.25
C LYS A 169 5.25 -15.19 -3.67
N GLN A 170 5.57 -14.79 -4.90
CA GLN A 170 6.94 -14.76 -5.43
C GLN A 170 7.69 -13.47 -5.07
N ILE A 171 7.01 -12.48 -4.50
CA ILE A 171 7.60 -11.19 -4.14
C ILE A 171 8.21 -11.30 -2.74
N GLU A 172 9.52 -11.24 -2.62
CA GLU A 172 10.25 -11.29 -1.34
C GLU A 172 10.47 -9.89 -0.74
N ALA A 173 9.46 -9.03 -0.81
CA ALA A 173 9.54 -7.66 -0.31
C ALA A 173 8.37 -7.32 0.60
N PRO A 174 8.55 -6.44 1.58
CA PRO A 174 7.45 -5.95 2.41
C PRO A 174 6.36 -5.29 1.57
N MET A 175 5.11 -5.55 1.95
CA MET A 175 3.93 -4.98 1.29
C MET A 175 3.31 -3.90 2.17
N ILE A 176 3.10 -2.72 1.61
CA ILE A 176 2.38 -1.62 2.28
C ILE A 176 0.95 -1.64 1.77
N VAL A 177 0.02 -2.05 2.63
CA VAL A 177 -1.36 -2.37 2.22
C VAL A 177 -2.31 -1.24 2.61
N PRO A 178 -2.85 -0.49 1.63
CA PRO A 178 -3.93 0.46 1.88
C PRO A 178 -5.21 -0.25 2.32
N VAL A 179 -5.87 0.27 3.35
CA VAL A 179 -7.18 -0.27 3.80
C VAL A 179 -8.35 0.44 3.14
N ASN A 180 -8.18 0.94 1.93
CA ASN A 180 -9.20 1.61 1.12
C ASN A 180 -10.12 0.62 0.39
N PHE A 181 -10.61 -0.37 1.11
CA PHE A 181 -11.48 -1.40 0.52
C PHE A 181 -12.72 -0.80 -0.12
N PRO A 182 -13.17 -1.35 -1.27
CA PRO A 182 -14.39 -0.91 -1.92
C PRO A 182 -15.60 -0.95 -1.00
N GLU A 183 -16.50 0.00 -1.18
CA GLU A 183 -17.81 -0.06 -0.56
C GLU A 183 -18.76 -0.91 -1.43
N ILE A 184 -19.88 -1.34 -0.85
CA ILE A 184 -20.90 -2.07 -1.58
C ILE A 184 -21.34 -1.25 -2.80
N PRO A 185 -21.47 -1.88 -3.99
CA PRO A 185 -21.96 -1.17 -5.17
C PRO A 185 -23.32 -0.52 -4.91
N LYS A 186 -23.46 0.74 -5.29
CA LYS A 186 -24.76 1.40 -5.27
C LYS A 186 -25.57 0.93 -6.47
N LEU A 187 -26.76 0.46 -6.22
CA LEU A 187 -27.69 0.03 -7.24
C LEU A 187 -28.63 1.19 -7.59
N PRO A 188 -29.11 1.29 -8.84
CA PRO A 188 -30.16 2.24 -9.22
C PRO A 188 -31.45 1.96 -8.47
N GLU A 189 -31.85 0.68 -8.39
CA GLU A 189 -32.95 0.16 -7.57
C GLU A 189 -32.46 -1.03 -6.75
N ASP A 190 -33.13 -1.35 -5.65
CA ASP A 190 -32.67 -2.37 -4.68
C ASP A 190 -32.51 -3.77 -5.28
N ASP A 191 -33.22 -4.08 -6.37
CA ASP A 191 -33.19 -5.39 -7.04
C ASP A 191 -32.27 -5.46 -8.27
N ASP A 192 -31.58 -4.35 -8.64
CA ASP A 192 -30.77 -4.27 -9.87
C ASP A 192 -29.38 -4.94 -9.74
N TRP A 193 -29.27 -6.00 -8.94
CA TRP A 193 -28.00 -6.73 -8.78
C TRP A 193 -27.48 -7.32 -10.09
N GLU A 194 -28.34 -7.64 -11.04
CA GLU A 194 -27.94 -8.14 -12.35
C GLU A 194 -27.15 -7.09 -13.17
N ALA A 195 -27.35 -5.82 -12.88
CA ALA A 195 -26.60 -4.72 -13.51
C ALA A 195 -25.17 -4.58 -12.99
N VAL A 196 -24.82 -5.23 -11.87
CA VAL A 196 -23.51 -5.16 -11.26
C VAL A 196 -22.61 -6.26 -11.81
N SER A 197 -21.46 -5.89 -12.35
CA SER A 197 -20.50 -6.88 -12.87
C SER A 197 -19.99 -7.80 -11.76
N LEU A 198 -19.79 -9.08 -12.07
CA LEU A 198 -19.19 -10.06 -11.16
C LEU A 198 -17.82 -9.62 -10.67
N ASP A 199 -17.03 -8.93 -11.49
CA ASP A 199 -15.73 -8.40 -11.12
C ASP A 199 -15.82 -7.34 -10.01
N LEU A 200 -16.81 -6.47 -10.07
CA LEU A 200 -17.05 -5.45 -9.05
C LEU A 200 -17.50 -6.08 -7.73
N LEU A 201 -18.37 -7.09 -7.78
CA LEU A 201 -18.81 -7.84 -6.60
C LEU A 201 -17.65 -8.61 -5.96
N ARG A 202 -16.82 -9.27 -6.77
CA ARG A 202 -15.61 -9.96 -6.27
C ARG A 202 -14.63 -8.97 -5.63
N ASN A 203 -14.41 -7.81 -6.26
CA ASN A 203 -13.53 -6.80 -5.70
C ASN A 203 -14.03 -6.29 -4.34
N TRP A 204 -15.34 -6.05 -4.23
CA TRP A 204 -15.97 -5.67 -2.97
C TRP A 204 -15.85 -6.76 -1.89
N ASP A 205 -16.13 -8.01 -2.23
CA ASP A 205 -16.11 -9.12 -1.26
C ASP A 205 -14.68 -9.53 -0.88
N TRP A 206 -13.75 -9.57 -1.83
CA TRP A 206 -12.42 -10.15 -1.62
C TRP A 206 -11.31 -9.16 -1.26
N ALA A 207 -11.43 -7.90 -1.65
CA ALA A 207 -10.40 -6.92 -1.33
C ALA A 207 -10.09 -6.79 0.18
N PRO A 208 -11.08 -6.85 1.10
CA PRO A 208 -10.82 -6.80 2.53
C PRO A 208 -10.04 -8.01 3.08
N GLU A 209 -9.98 -9.11 2.35
CA GLU A 209 -9.18 -10.29 2.71
C GLU A 209 -7.72 -10.16 2.27
N THR A 210 -7.38 -9.22 1.40
CA THR A 210 -6.01 -9.05 0.90
C THR A 210 -4.95 -9.04 2.01
N PRO A 211 -5.10 -8.29 3.13
CA PRO A 211 -4.13 -8.33 4.22
C PRO A 211 -3.97 -9.73 4.87
N ALA A 212 -5.07 -10.47 5.04
CA ALA A 212 -5.04 -11.82 5.58
C ALA A 212 -4.37 -12.81 4.62
N LEU A 213 -4.66 -12.68 3.32
CA LEU A 213 -4.02 -13.45 2.26
C LEU A 213 -2.50 -13.27 2.25
N LEU A 214 -2.03 -12.02 2.27
CA LEU A 214 -0.61 -11.69 2.31
C LEU A 214 0.06 -12.25 3.57
N ALA A 215 -0.57 -12.09 4.73
CA ALA A 215 -0.09 -12.63 5.99
C ALA A 215 0.03 -14.17 5.96
N SER A 216 -0.96 -14.86 5.39
CA SER A 216 -0.96 -16.32 5.25
C SER A 216 0.14 -16.85 4.34
N GLN A 217 0.61 -16.03 3.41
CA GLN A 217 1.74 -16.34 2.52
C GLN A 217 3.10 -15.99 3.13
N GLY A 218 3.13 -15.52 4.39
CA GLY A 218 4.37 -15.14 5.08
C GLY A 218 4.92 -13.77 4.70
N GLN A 219 4.15 -12.94 3.99
CA GLN A 219 4.57 -11.61 3.61
C GLN A 219 4.64 -10.68 4.84
N GLN A 220 5.73 -9.92 4.93
CA GLN A 220 5.82 -8.82 5.88
C GLN A 220 4.94 -7.67 5.38
N LEU A 221 3.97 -7.24 6.19
CA LEU A 221 3.02 -6.22 5.78
C LEU A 221 2.95 -5.05 6.75
N ALA A 222 2.81 -3.84 6.20
CA ALA A 222 2.42 -2.62 6.91
C ALA A 222 1.04 -2.16 6.40
N LEU A 223 0.21 -1.65 7.30
CA LEU A 223 -1.11 -1.13 6.94
C LEU A 223 -1.06 0.40 6.86
N THR A 224 -1.74 0.97 5.86
CA THR A 224 -1.74 2.42 5.65
C THR A 224 -3.14 2.96 5.33
N LEU A 225 -3.36 4.23 5.72
CA LEU A 225 -4.54 5.00 5.32
C LEU A 225 -4.37 5.71 3.96
N TYR A 226 -3.27 5.43 3.24
CA TYR A 226 -3.04 5.96 1.90
C TYR A 226 -4.22 5.63 0.97
N SER A 227 -4.66 6.60 0.17
CA SER A 227 -5.82 6.51 -0.72
C SER A 227 -7.18 6.25 -0.05
N LEU A 228 -7.28 6.31 1.27
CA LEU A 228 -8.56 6.22 1.96
C LEU A 228 -9.28 7.58 1.90
N ASN A 229 -10.44 7.62 1.22
CA ASN A 229 -11.19 8.85 0.99
C ASN A 229 -11.67 9.51 2.30
N ASP A 230 -12.14 8.72 3.25
CA ASP A 230 -12.52 9.15 4.58
C ASP A 230 -11.62 8.48 5.63
N GLN A 231 -10.63 9.21 6.11
CA GLN A 231 -9.68 8.71 7.10
C GLN A 231 -10.35 8.29 8.41
N LYS A 232 -11.51 8.84 8.77
CA LYS A 232 -12.26 8.47 9.99
C LYS A 232 -12.73 7.01 9.95
N LYS A 233 -12.94 6.45 8.76
CA LYS A 233 -13.31 5.04 8.55
C LYS A 233 -12.13 4.07 8.70
N PHE A 234 -10.91 4.54 8.98
CA PHE A 234 -9.73 3.70 9.06
C PHE A 234 -9.91 2.48 9.98
N ARG A 235 -10.41 2.69 11.20
CA ARG A 235 -10.60 1.61 12.17
C ARG A 235 -11.72 0.63 11.77
N GLU A 236 -12.74 1.12 11.07
CA GLU A 236 -13.80 0.27 10.50
C GLU A 236 -13.24 -0.64 9.41
N LYS A 237 -12.45 -0.07 8.49
CA LYS A 237 -11.79 -0.84 7.43
C LYS A 237 -10.76 -1.82 7.99
N LEU A 238 -10.03 -1.43 9.03
CA LEU A 238 -9.11 -2.32 9.72
C LEU A 238 -9.84 -3.50 10.41
N LYS A 239 -10.97 -3.21 11.08
CA LYS A 239 -11.83 -4.26 11.63
C LYS A 239 -12.32 -5.19 10.53
N GLN A 240 -12.73 -4.66 9.37
CA GLN A 240 -13.16 -5.46 8.22
C GLN A 240 -12.06 -6.44 7.77
N ALA A 241 -10.80 -6.03 7.71
CA ALA A 241 -9.68 -6.91 7.40
C ALA A 241 -9.50 -8.03 8.45
N ILE A 242 -9.66 -7.69 9.74
CA ILE A 242 -9.57 -8.67 10.84
C ILE A 242 -10.74 -9.66 10.77
N ASP A 243 -11.95 -9.19 10.53
CA ASP A 243 -13.14 -10.05 10.36
C ASP A 243 -12.98 -10.99 9.14
N ARG A 244 -12.15 -10.61 8.17
CA ARG A 244 -11.79 -11.41 6.99
C ARG A 244 -10.53 -12.26 7.18
N GLY A 245 -10.05 -12.41 8.41
CA GLY A 245 -9.02 -13.38 8.79
C GLY A 245 -7.63 -12.81 9.04
N LEU A 246 -7.43 -11.48 9.02
CA LEU A 246 -6.15 -10.90 9.44
C LEU A 246 -5.97 -11.09 10.95
N PRO A 247 -4.90 -11.80 11.42
CA PRO A 247 -4.67 -11.97 12.85
C PRO A 247 -4.41 -10.62 13.52
N LYS A 248 -5.04 -10.38 14.68
CA LYS A 248 -4.87 -9.12 15.44
C LYS A 248 -3.41 -8.81 15.75
N GLN A 249 -2.60 -9.82 16.04
CA GLN A 249 -1.18 -9.64 16.34
C GLN A 249 -0.40 -9.17 15.12
N THR A 250 -0.71 -9.72 13.94
CA THR A 250 -0.15 -9.26 12.67
C THR A 250 -0.60 -7.83 12.36
N ALA A 251 -1.87 -7.49 12.62
CA ALA A 251 -2.38 -6.13 12.44
C ALA A 251 -1.68 -5.11 13.35
N ILE A 252 -1.39 -5.47 14.61
CA ILE A 252 -0.60 -4.62 15.52
C ILE A 252 0.82 -4.42 14.96
N ALA A 253 1.50 -5.51 14.58
CA ALA A 253 2.83 -5.42 13.99
C ALA A 253 2.85 -4.56 12.72
N ALA A 254 1.83 -4.70 11.88
CA ALA A 254 1.67 -3.95 10.64
C ALA A 254 1.41 -2.44 10.84
N LEU A 255 1.04 -2.02 12.05
CA LEU A 255 0.84 -0.61 12.42
C LEU A 255 1.97 -0.05 13.28
N THR A 256 2.88 -0.89 13.79
CA THR A 256 3.89 -0.49 14.77
C THR A 256 5.30 -0.92 14.37
N THR A 257 5.66 -2.19 14.58
CA THR A 257 7.02 -2.69 14.38
C THR A 257 7.44 -2.72 12.93
N VAL A 258 6.58 -3.18 12.03
CA VAL A 258 6.90 -3.27 10.60
C VAL A 258 7.13 -1.90 9.97
N PRO A 259 6.25 -0.89 10.11
CA PRO A 259 6.54 0.44 9.56
C PRO A 259 7.76 1.12 10.21
N ALA A 260 8.04 0.88 11.49
CA ALA A 260 9.26 1.38 12.13
C ALA A 260 10.52 0.77 11.51
N GLU A 261 10.50 -0.54 11.22
CA GLU A 261 11.59 -1.24 10.54
C GLU A 261 11.76 -0.74 9.10
N LEU A 262 10.67 -0.61 8.36
CA LEU A 262 10.70 -0.10 6.98
C LEU A 262 11.35 1.28 6.88
N CYS A 263 11.06 2.13 7.85
CA CYS A 263 11.59 3.50 7.91
C CYS A 263 12.97 3.58 8.62
N GLY A 264 13.55 2.47 9.05
CA GLY A 264 14.85 2.45 9.74
C GLY A 264 14.80 3.07 11.15
N LEU A 265 13.64 3.06 11.81
CA LEU A 265 13.40 3.69 13.10
C LEU A 265 13.12 2.69 14.23
N SER A 266 13.46 1.42 14.04
CA SER A 266 13.21 0.36 15.04
C SER A 266 13.91 0.61 16.38
N GLU A 267 15.05 1.30 16.37
CA GLU A 267 15.78 1.66 17.59
C GLU A 267 15.07 2.73 18.42
N SER A 268 14.27 3.59 17.77
CA SER A 268 13.62 4.74 18.43
C SER A 268 12.13 4.56 18.66
N MET A 269 11.43 3.73 17.87
CA MET A 269 9.98 3.54 17.96
C MET A 269 9.52 2.15 17.49
N GLY A 270 8.22 1.91 17.49
CA GLY A 270 7.58 0.65 17.05
C GLY A 270 7.28 -0.32 18.19
N THR A 271 7.91 -0.16 19.36
CA THR A 271 7.66 -0.98 20.56
C THR A 271 7.71 -0.12 21.82
N LEU A 272 7.00 -0.55 22.87
CA LEU A 272 7.04 0.07 24.20
C LEU A 272 8.15 -0.58 25.05
N VAL A 273 9.36 -0.09 24.89
CA VAL A 273 10.55 -0.57 25.61
C VAL A 273 11.33 0.64 26.14
N THR A 274 11.98 0.49 27.31
CA THR A 274 12.82 1.52 27.89
C THR A 274 13.91 1.98 26.90
N GLY A 275 14.09 3.29 26.78
CA GLY A 275 15.05 3.90 25.85
C GLY A 275 14.47 4.34 24.51
N LYS A 276 13.22 3.93 24.18
CA LYS A 276 12.52 4.40 22.98
C LYS A 276 11.61 5.60 23.27
N LEU A 277 11.19 6.28 22.22
CA LEU A 277 10.25 7.39 22.30
C LEU A 277 8.95 6.93 22.97
N ALA A 278 8.45 7.70 23.90
CA ALA A 278 7.16 7.45 24.55
C ALA A 278 6.01 7.84 23.58
N ASN A 279 5.85 7.01 22.55
CA ASN A 279 4.86 7.14 21.49
C ASN A 279 3.86 5.99 21.61
N PHE A 280 2.65 6.25 22.10
CA PHE A 280 1.62 5.22 22.28
C PHE A 280 0.22 5.82 22.30
N THR A 281 -0.78 4.97 22.15
CA THR A 281 -2.20 5.34 22.13
C THR A 281 -2.92 4.58 23.22
N ILE A 282 -3.74 5.29 24.00
CA ILE A 282 -4.60 4.72 25.03
C ILE A 282 -6.02 4.62 24.47
N VAL A 283 -6.54 3.41 24.49
CA VAL A 283 -7.91 3.08 24.05
C VAL A 283 -8.71 2.60 25.24
N LYS A 284 -9.94 3.07 25.38
CA LYS A 284 -10.84 2.61 26.41
C LYS A 284 -11.63 1.40 25.89
N GLY A 285 -11.37 0.23 26.44
CA GLY A 285 -11.99 -1.02 26.04
C GLY A 285 -10.96 -2.11 25.82
N GLU A 286 -11.34 -3.19 25.14
CA GLU A 286 -10.51 -4.38 25.02
C GLU A 286 -9.36 -4.24 24.00
N ASP A 287 -9.61 -3.54 22.87
CA ASP A 287 -8.59 -3.38 21.82
C ASP A 287 -8.81 -2.12 20.95
N TYR A 288 -7.80 -1.80 20.16
CA TYR A 288 -7.82 -0.70 19.19
C TYR A 288 -8.72 -1.01 17.97
N PHE A 289 -8.91 -2.28 17.64
CA PHE A 289 -9.56 -2.73 16.40
C PHE A 289 -11.09 -2.67 16.46
N THR A 290 -11.65 -2.50 17.62
CA THR A 290 -13.09 -2.32 17.82
C THR A 290 -13.42 -0.83 17.67
N PRO A 291 -14.10 -0.38 16.59
CA PRO A 291 -14.36 1.06 16.35
C PRO A 291 -15.15 1.75 17.46
N LYS A 292 -16.02 1.00 18.18
CA LYS A 292 -16.79 1.49 19.33
C LYS A 292 -15.93 1.79 20.56
N ASN A 293 -14.72 1.24 20.65
CA ASN A 293 -13.77 1.54 21.71
C ASN A 293 -13.13 2.90 21.44
N PRO A 294 -13.42 3.94 22.22
CA PRO A 294 -12.90 5.27 21.94
C PRO A 294 -11.40 5.35 22.24
N ILE A 295 -10.68 6.09 21.43
CA ILE A 295 -9.31 6.50 21.72
C ILE A 295 -9.40 7.62 22.76
N GLU A 296 -8.85 7.37 23.96
CA GLU A 296 -8.84 8.35 25.04
C GLU A 296 -7.79 9.43 24.82
N SER A 297 -6.57 8.99 24.47
CA SER A 297 -5.47 9.92 24.25
C SER A 297 -4.36 9.26 23.41
N THR A 298 -3.63 10.10 22.68
CA THR A 298 -2.40 9.72 21.96
C THR A 298 -1.23 10.44 22.60
N TRP A 299 -0.15 9.70 22.88
CA TRP A 299 1.07 10.23 23.49
C TRP A 299 2.17 10.28 22.44
N VAL A 300 2.78 11.45 22.29
CA VAL A 300 3.87 11.67 21.33
C VAL A 300 5.03 12.30 22.09
N GLN A 301 6.19 11.64 22.08
CA GLN A 301 7.38 12.04 22.83
C GLN A 301 7.07 12.30 24.33
N GLY A 302 6.21 11.46 24.92
CA GLY A 302 5.82 11.60 26.33
C GLY A 302 4.79 12.71 26.61
N ARG A 303 4.37 13.48 25.60
CA ARG A 303 3.33 14.51 25.73
C ARG A 303 1.96 13.93 25.42
N ARG A 304 1.01 14.12 26.33
CA ARG A 304 -0.38 13.66 26.17
C ARG A 304 -1.18 14.62 25.29
N TYR A 305 -1.90 14.03 24.35
CA TYR A 305 -2.90 14.70 23.51
C TYR A 305 -4.25 14.00 23.73
N PRO A 306 -5.20 14.62 24.46
CA PRO A 306 -6.54 14.06 24.65
C PRO A 306 -7.30 14.06 23.32
N ASN A 307 -8.19 13.10 23.15
CA ASN A 307 -9.04 13.05 21.97
C ASN A 307 -10.32 13.88 22.23
N ASN A 308 -10.43 15.02 21.59
CA ASN A 308 -11.54 15.96 21.77
C ASN A 308 -12.89 15.37 21.34
N GLN A 309 -12.91 14.40 20.42
CA GLN A 309 -14.14 13.70 20.01
C GLN A 309 -14.67 12.81 21.14
N PHE A 310 -13.79 12.23 21.93
CA PHE A 310 -14.19 11.43 23.10
C PHE A 310 -14.79 12.27 24.23
N GLU A 311 -14.30 13.48 24.43
CA GLU A 311 -14.83 14.40 25.45
C GLU A 311 -16.22 14.93 25.05
N SER A 312 -16.44 15.24 23.75
CA SER A 312 -17.73 15.71 23.24
C SER A 312 -18.84 14.65 23.25
N ASP A 313 -18.48 13.36 23.12
CA ASP A 313 -19.45 12.25 23.16
C ASP A 313 -19.84 11.85 24.61
N ARG A 314 -19.02 12.20 25.61
CA ARG A 314 -19.40 12.05 27.02
C ARG A 314 -20.63 12.88 27.40
N ASP A 315 -20.75 14.07 26.81
CA ASP A 315 -21.86 14.99 27.08
C ASP A 315 -23.13 14.65 26.28
N LYS A 316 -23.04 13.76 25.27
CA LYS A 316 -24.17 13.39 24.40
C LYS A 316 -24.81 12.04 24.69
N ASN A 317 -24.35 11.31 25.70
CA ASN A 317 -24.94 10.00 26.05
C ASN A 317 -26.26 10.16 26.86
N SER A 318 -27.25 10.83 26.27
CA SER A 318 -28.67 10.70 26.63
C SER A 318 -29.48 10.74 25.32
N THR A 319 -30.11 9.59 25.02
CA THR A 319 -31.12 9.41 23.97
C THR A 319 -30.65 9.43 22.51
N ASP A 320 -30.33 8.27 21.94
CA ASP A 320 -31.00 7.76 20.75
C ASP A 320 -30.57 6.31 20.45
N GLU A 321 -31.29 5.36 21.04
CA GLU A 321 -31.29 3.97 20.56
C GLU A 321 -32.18 3.89 19.31
N ASN A 322 -31.78 4.52 18.22
CA ASN A 322 -32.27 4.14 16.90
C ASN A 322 -31.40 2.99 16.37
N LYS A 323 -31.93 1.78 16.52
CA LYS A 323 -31.49 0.56 15.87
C LYS A 323 -31.41 0.77 14.33
N LYS A 324 -30.35 1.37 13.84
CA LYS A 324 -29.86 1.01 12.51
C LYS A 324 -29.44 -0.45 12.61
N LYS A 325 -30.23 -1.36 12.03
CA LYS A 325 -29.82 -2.74 11.81
C LYS A 325 -28.38 -2.69 11.34
N ASP A 326 -27.50 -3.39 12.05
CA ASP A 326 -26.08 -3.49 11.74
C ASP A 326 -25.94 -4.27 10.42
N ILE A 327 -26.18 -3.57 9.31
CA ILE A 327 -25.95 -4.06 7.94
C ILE A 327 -24.51 -4.59 7.82
N ASN A 328 -23.57 -4.01 8.57
CA ASN A 328 -22.18 -4.47 8.62
C ASN A 328 -21.98 -5.89 9.17
N THR A 329 -22.87 -6.44 9.97
CA THR A 329 -22.68 -7.80 10.52
C THR A 329 -22.95 -8.88 9.47
N GLU A 330 -23.79 -8.63 8.49
CA GLU A 330 -24.04 -9.58 7.39
C GLU A 330 -22.87 -9.57 6.38
N TYR A 331 -22.21 -8.44 6.17
CA TYR A 331 -21.08 -8.32 5.24
C TYR A 331 -19.76 -8.86 5.80
N SER A 332 -19.66 -9.15 7.09
CA SER A 332 -18.49 -9.82 7.67
C SER A 332 -18.45 -11.32 7.29
N LYS A 333 -19.60 -11.91 6.96
CA LYS A 333 -19.69 -13.30 6.54
C LYS A 333 -19.34 -13.42 5.06
N ARG A 334 -18.42 -14.31 4.76
CA ARG A 334 -18.10 -14.66 3.38
C ARG A 334 -19.17 -15.60 2.82
N PHE A 335 -19.70 -15.27 1.65
CA PHE A 335 -20.63 -16.11 0.90
C PHE A 335 -19.97 -16.77 -0.31
N ALA A 336 -18.88 -16.21 -0.82
CA ALA A 336 -18.13 -16.75 -1.93
C ALA A 336 -16.91 -17.58 -1.47
N ARG A 337 -16.33 -18.37 -2.38
CA ARG A 337 -15.04 -19.04 -2.13
C ARG A 337 -13.96 -18.01 -1.84
N SER A 338 -12.95 -18.42 -1.06
CA SER A 338 -11.80 -17.56 -0.83
C SER A 338 -11.01 -17.34 -2.14
N PRO A 339 -10.29 -16.23 -2.30
CA PRO A 339 -9.44 -16.02 -3.47
C PRO A 339 -8.45 -17.16 -3.73
N LEU A 340 -7.93 -17.81 -2.68
CA LEU A 340 -7.03 -18.95 -2.81
C LEU A 340 -7.72 -20.20 -3.34
N GLU A 341 -8.98 -20.43 -2.98
CA GLU A 341 -9.78 -21.56 -3.46
C GLU A 341 -10.28 -21.36 -4.89
N ASP A 342 -10.57 -20.10 -5.27
CA ASP A 342 -11.03 -19.74 -6.62
C ASP A 342 -9.86 -19.67 -7.63
N HIS A 343 -8.63 -19.63 -7.14
CA HIS A 343 -7.41 -19.68 -7.96
C HIS A 343 -6.59 -20.93 -7.63
N PRO A 344 -7.07 -22.14 -7.97
CA PRO A 344 -6.30 -23.36 -7.78
C PRO A 344 -4.95 -23.26 -8.52
N SER A 345 -3.97 -24.00 -8.02
CA SER A 345 -2.65 -24.05 -8.64
C SER A 345 -2.80 -24.38 -10.14
N LYS A 346 -2.12 -23.60 -11.00
CA LYS A 346 -2.16 -23.84 -12.45
C LYS A 346 -1.62 -25.22 -12.76
N GLN A 347 -2.47 -26.06 -13.31
CA GLN A 347 -2.03 -27.30 -13.88
C GLN A 347 -1.39 -27.01 -15.25
N ARG A 348 -0.22 -27.56 -15.48
CA ARG A 348 0.45 -27.54 -16.79
C ARG A 348 0.54 -28.98 -17.29
N PRO A 349 -0.55 -29.55 -17.81
CA PRO A 349 -0.53 -30.88 -18.38
C PRO A 349 0.31 -30.87 -19.67
N ASP A 350 1.05 -31.93 -19.91
CA ASP A 350 1.81 -32.09 -21.16
C ASP A 350 0.90 -32.12 -22.38
N THR A 351 -0.34 -32.51 -22.18
CA THR A 351 -1.39 -32.52 -23.21
C THR A 351 -2.68 -31.95 -22.67
N LEU A 352 -3.24 -30.98 -23.37
CA LEU A 352 -4.52 -30.34 -23.06
C LEU A 352 -5.49 -30.48 -24.24
N LEU A 353 -6.64 -31.09 -24.02
CA LEU A 353 -7.70 -31.18 -25.01
C LEU A 353 -8.87 -30.24 -24.64
N ILE A 354 -9.11 -29.23 -25.47
CA ILE A 354 -10.26 -28.33 -25.40
C ILE A 354 -11.33 -28.87 -26.35
N LYS A 355 -12.49 -29.28 -25.83
CA LYS A 355 -13.58 -29.87 -26.62
C LYS A 355 -14.72 -28.87 -26.86
N ASN A 356 -15.38 -29.05 -28.00
CA ASN A 356 -16.62 -28.34 -28.38
C ASN A 356 -16.48 -26.81 -28.27
N ALA A 357 -15.34 -26.26 -28.70
CA ALA A 357 -15.05 -24.84 -28.70
C ALA A 357 -15.31 -24.22 -30.07
N THR A 358 -15.69 -22.95 -30.10
CA THR A 358 -15.66 -22.15 -31.33
C THR A 358 -14.23 -21.64 -31.54
N LEU A 359 -13.57 -22.12 -32.58
CA LEU A 359 -12.17 -21.79 -32.86
C LEU A 359 -12.11 -20.74 -33.99
N TRP A 360 -11.48 -19.60 -33.67
CA TRP A 360 -11.14 -18.55 -34.63
C TRP A 360 -9.73 -18.81 -35.16
N THR A 361 -9.65 -19.42 -36.34
CA THR A 361 -8.40 -20.00 -36.85
C THR A 361 -7.52 -19.00 -37.57
N SER A 362 -8.03 -17.85 -37.96
CA SER A 362 -7.34 -16.87 -38.84
C SER A 362 -6.80 -17.49 -40.13
N SER A 363 -7.34 -18.66 -40.54
CA SER A 363 -7.00 -19.38 -41.75
C SER A 363 -8.18 -19.30 -42.75
N PHE A 364 -8.09 -19.98 -43.89
CA PHE A 364 -9.20 -20.08 -44.87
C PHE A 364 -10.48 -20.71 -44.28
N MET A 365 -10.36 -21.45 -43.17
CA MET A 365 -11.50 -22.04 -42.46
C MET A 365 -12.20 -21.06 -41.51
N TRP A 366 -11.67 -19.91 -41.32
CA TRP A 366 -12.16 -18.77 -40.52
C TRP A 366 -12.66 -19.13 -39.12
N ILE A 367 -13.84 -19.70 -39.01
CA ILE A 367 -14.48 -20.07 -37.74
C ILE A 367 -14.90 -21.53 -37.83
N LEU A 368 -14.43 -22.33 -36.86
CA LEU A 368 -14.85 -23.70 -36.66
C LEU A 368 -15.74 -23.77 -35.41
N GLU A 369 -17.03 -24.00 -35.63
CA GLU A 369 -17.95 -24.23 -34.53
C GLU A 369 -17.85 -25.68 -34.07
N ARG A 370 -17.88 -25.87 -32.72
CA ARG A 370 -17.77 -27.18 -32.07
C ARG A 370 -16.51 -27.96 -32.44
N GLY A 371 -15.42 -27.25 -32.62
CA GLY A 371 -14.11 -27.85 -32.86
C GLY A 371 -13.45 -28.33 -31.57
N ASP A 372 -12.59 -29.35 -31.69
CA ASP A 372 -11.71 -29.79 -30.62
C ASP A 372 -10.29 -29.30 -30.90
N LEU A 373 -9.62 -28.75 -29.86
CA LEU A 373 -8.24 -28.29 -29.94
C LEU A 373 -7.37 -29.10 -29.01
N LEU A 374 -6.39 -29.81 -29.59
CA LEU A 374 -5.35 -30.54 -28.85
C LEU A 374 -4.09 -29.68 -28.78
N ILE A 375 -3.65 -29.38 -27.56
CA ILE A 375 -2.39 -28.68 -27.29
C ILE A 375 -1.42 -29.71 -26.68
N GLN A 376 -0.25 -29.86 -27.27
CA GLN A 376 0.82 -30.70 -26.78
C GLN A 376 2.10 -29.87 -26.63
N HIS A 377 2.85 -30.10 -25.52
CA HIS A 377 4.17 -29.51 -25.29
C HIS A 377 5.27 -30.33 -25.91
#